data_659433179c97d7f2cb1e912bb23530c6
#
_entry.id   659433179c97d7f2cb1e912bb23530c6
#
_cell.length_a   1.000
_cell.length_b   1.000
_cell.length_c   1.000
_cell.angle_alpha   90.00
_cell.angle_beta   90.00
_cell.angle_gamma   90.00
#
_symmetry.space_group_name_H-M   'P 1'
#
loop_
_entity.id
_entity.type
_entity.pdbx_description
1 polymer ?
#
loop_
_entity_poly.entity_id
_entity_poly.type
_entity_poly.pdbx_seq_one_letter_code
_entity_poly.pdbx_strand_id
1 'polypeptide(L)'
;QSLSGRQASLEALQQAALGQQDDAEVNWLERHGLGDQSRLAENIQVEDGWDAAVETVLGDHLQAVCVDGLDAVSALLGDFGKGRLNFITTGGPETLAEQVPVESGSLLSRISGDATLGPLLQGIKTAPDLASAMAMRGNLGPGESIVTPDGLWLGKSWLRVNKDKDAQAGIIKRQQELVSLADKISRAAGD
;
A
#
# COMPACT_ATOMS: atom_id res chain seq x y z
N GLN A 1 -9.58 25.12 12.21
CA GLN A 1 -10.39 23.89 12.23
C GLN A 1 -10.03 23.00 13.41
N SER A 2 -11.03 22.36 13.95
CA SER A 2 -10.81 21.37 15.00
C SER A 2 -10.08 20.13 14.46
N LEU A 3 -9.42 19.41 15.37
CA LEU A 3 -8.76 18.16 15.02
C LEU A 3 -9.76 17.15 14.45
N SER A 4 -10.96 17.10 15.01
CA SER A 4 -12.01 16.18 14.54
C SER A 4 -12.48 16.53 13.14
N GLY A 5 -12.60 17.80 12.81
CA GLY A 5 -12.97 18.25 11.46
C GLY A 5 -11.93 17.89 10.42
N ARG A 6 -10.65 18.08 10.76
CA ARG A 6 -9.57 17.67 9.87
C ARG A 6 -9.53 16.16 9.69
N GLN A 7 -9.74 15.41 10.77
CA GLN A 7 -9.79 13.95 10.70
C GLN A 7 -10.90 13.48 9.74
N ALA A 8 -12.10 14.05 9.87
CA ALA A 8 -13.23 13.69 9.01
C ALA A 8 -12.93 13.96 7.52
N SER A 9 -12.30 15.10 7.22
CA SER A 9 -11.93 15.46 5.85
C SER A 9 -10.92 14.47 5.27
N LEU A 10 -9.90 14.13 6.05
CA LEU A 10 -8.86 13.21 5.61
C LEU A 10 -9.41 11.77 5.47
N GLU A 11 -10.31 11.38 6.36
CA GLU A 11 -10.95 10.05 6.25
C GLU A 11 -11.77 9.93 4.97
N ALA A 12 -12.50 10.98 4.60
CA ALA A 12 -13.28 10.97 3.37
C ALA A 12 -12.39 10.84 2.14
N LEU A 13 -11.28 11.59 2.10
CA LEU A 13 -10.32 11.48 1.00
C LEU A 13 -9.69 10.09 0.94
N GLN A 14 -9.35 9.51 2.10
CA GLN A 14 -8.73 8.21 2.15
C GLN A 14 -9.68 7.10 1.73
N GLN A 15 -10.94 7.17 2.16
CA GLN A 15 -11.95 6.21 1.74
C GLN A 15 -12.14 6.21 0.23
N ALA A 16 -12.15 7.39 -0.38
CA ALA A 16 -12.24 7.51 -1.84
C ALA A 16 -11.02 6.88 -2.51
N ALA A 17 -9.82 7.18 -1.99
CA ALA A 17 -8.57 6.68 -2.58
C ALA A 17 -8.42 5.17 -2.43
N LEU A 18 -8.93 4.59 -1.34
CA LEU A 18 -8.84 3.15 -1.08
C LEU A 18 -10.01 2.35 -1.66
N GLY A 19 -10.93 2.99 -2.37
CA GLY A 19 -12.08 2.29 -2.93
C GLY A 19 -13.08 1.83 -1.88
N GLN A 20 -13.20 2.55 -0.78
CA GLN A 20 -14.10 2.21 0.33
C GLN A 20 -15.43 2.96 0.25
N GLN A 21 -15.66 3.65 -0.87
CA GLN A 21 -16.94 4.33 -1.09
C GLN A 21 -17.99 3.34 -1.58
N ASP A 22 -19.26 3.72 -1.42
CA ASP A 22 -20.40 2.89 -1.79
C ASP A 22 -20.46 2.68 -3.31
N ASP A 23 -20.03 1.50 -3.76
CA ASP A 23 -20.02 1.10 -5.16
C ASP A 23 -20.24 -0.42 -5.25
N ALA A 24 -20.14 -0.97 -6.46
CA ALA A 24 -20.36 -2.39 -6.70
C ALA A 24 -19.37 -3.29 -5.93
N GLU A 25 -18.12 -2.84 -5.82
CA GLU A 25 -17.08 -3.59 -5.10
C GLU A 25 -17.38 -3.63 -3.61
N VAL A 26 -17.72 -2.50 -3.02
CA VAL A 26 -18.05 -2.41 -1.59
C VAL A 26 -19.28 -3.24 -1.28
N ASN A 27 -20.31 -3.17 -2.12
CA ASN A 27 -21.52 -3.96 -1.93
C ASN A 27 -21.25 -5.45 -1.99
N TRP A 28 -20.40 -5.90 -2.91
CA TRP A 28 -19.98 -7.30 -3.01
C TRP A 28 -19.24 -7.73 -1.73
N LEU A 29 -18.31 -6.90 -1.25
CA LEU A 29 -17.54 -7.19 -0.03
C LEU A 29 -18.47 -7.33 1.18
N GLU A 30 -19.44 -6.42 1.32
CA GLU A 30 -20.39 -6.47 2.43
C GLU A 30 -21.26 -7.73 2.39
N ARG A 31 -21.71 -8.14 1.20
CA ARG A 31 -22.53 -9.35 1.04
C ARG A 31 -21.78 -10.60 1.47
N HIS A 32 -20.47 -10.62 1.36
CA HIS A 32 -19.65 -11.78 1.68
C HIS A 32 -18.94 -11.66 3.03
N GLY A 33 -19.32 -10.67 3.84
CA GLY A 33 -18.76 -10.48 5.18
C GLY A 33 -17.35 -9.93 5.20
N LEU A 34 -16.91 -9.33 4.10
CA LEU A 34 -15.57 -8.76 3.97
C LEU A 34 -15.56 -7.23 4.04
N GLY A 35 -16.70 -6.61 4.26
CA GLY A 35 -16.81 -5.15 4.29
C GLY A 35 -16.01 -4.47 5.38
N ASP A 36 -15.79 -5.16 6.50
CA ASP A 36 -15.06 -4.62 7.64
C ASP A 36 -13.55 -4.88 7.59
N GLN A 37 -13.08 -5.59 6.56
CA GLN A 37 -11.66 -5.89 6.43
C GLN A 37 -10.87 -4.64 6.09
N SER A 38 -9.69 -4.50 6.68
CA SER A 38 -8.82 -3.37 6.39
C SER A 38 -8.19 -3.49 5.00
N ARG A 39 -7.72 -2.36 4.49
CA ARG A 39 -6.98 -2.31 3.24
C ARG A 39 -5.48 -2.35 3.54
N LEU A 40 -4.68 -2.76 2.58
CA LEU A 40 -3.23 -2.88 2.77
C LEU A 40 -2.62 -1.59 3.30
N ALA A 41 -2.99 -0.44 2.74
CA ALA A 41 -2.44 0.85 3.16
C ALA A 41 -2.67 1.14 4.65
N GLU A 42 -3.71 0.57 5.24
CA GLU A 42 -4.02 0.75 6.66
C GLU A 42 -3.17 -0.12 7.58
N ASN A 43 -2.47 -1.10 7.03
CA ASN A 43 -1.70 -2.09 7.80
C ASN A 43 -0.19 -1.97 7.62
N ILE A 44 0.28 -0.96 6.91
CA ILE A 44 1.71 -0.76 6.68
C ILE A 44 2.15 0.60 7.18
N GLN A 45 3.42 0.69 7.53
CA GLN A 45 4.08 1.94 7.91
C GLN A 45 5.28 2.11 7.01
N VAL A 46 5.47 3.30 6.50
CA VAL A 46 6.53 3.61 5.53
C VAL A 46 7.48 4.63 6.15
N GLU A 47 8.78 4.42 5.98
CA GLU A 47 9.79 5.37 6.43
C GLU A 47 9.58 6.71 5.76
N ASP A 48 9.75 7.81 6.53
CA ASP A 48 9.58 9.15 6.02
C ASP A 48 10.42 9.39 4.77
N GLY A 49 9.81 10.01 3.78
CA GLY A 49 10.47 10.31 2.52
C GLY A 49 10.31 9.22 1.45
N TRP A 50 9.76 8.05 1.80
CA TRP A 50 9.60 6.93 0.86
C TRP A 50 8.15 6.68 0.48
N ASP A 51 7.23 7.52 0.92
CA ASP A 51 5.80 7.37 0.64
C ASP A 51 5.50 7.37 -0.86
N ALA A 52 6.07 8.29 -1.63
CA ALA A 52 5.85 8.33 -3.08
C ALA A 52 6.39 7.09 -3.79
N ALA A 53 7.55 6.58 -3.34
CA ALA A 53 8.13 5.37 -3.89
C ALA A 53 7.21 4.17 -3.67
N VAL A 54 6.70 4.01 -2.46
CA VAL A 54 5.81 2.90 -2.12
C VAL A 54 4.49 3.00 -2.89
N GLU A 55 3.94 4.20 -3.00
CA GLU A 55 2.71 4.40 -3.77
C GLU A 55 2.90 4.05 -5.24
N THR A 56 4.04 4.41 -5.83
CA THR A 56 4.34 4.09 -7.22
C THR A 56 4.46 2.58 -7.43
N VAL A 57 5.19 1.90 -6.54
CA VAL A 57 5.45 0.48 -6.67
C VAL A 57 4.20 -0.35 -6.37
N LEU A 58 3.54 -0.09 -5.26
CA LEU A 58 2.37 -0.87 -4.87
C LEU A 58 1.12 -0.51 -5.67
N GLY A 59 0.94 0.77 -6.00
CA GLY A 59 -0.20 1.20 -6.81
C GLY A 59 -1.52 0.68 -6.26
N ASP A 60 -2.26 -0.06 -7.08
CA ASP A 60 -3.57 -0.60 -6.70
C ASP A 60 -3.51 -1.62 -5.57
N HIS A 61 -2.35 -2.20 -5.29
CA HIS A 61 -2.20 -3.11 -4.14
C HIS A 61 -2.47 -2.40 -2.82
N LEU A 62 -2.30 -1.08 -2.75
CA LEU A 62 -2.62 -0.32 -1.55
C LEU A 62 -4.10 -0.42 -1.18
N GLN A 63 -4.95 -0.66 -2.16
CA GLN A 63 -6.40 -0.86 -1.95
C GLN A 63 -6.75 -2.31 -1.62
N ALA A 64 -5.78 -3.21 -1.61
CA ALA A 64 -6.03 -4.63 -1.41
C ALA A 64 -6.73 -4.90 -0.08
N VAL A 65 -7.76 -5.74 -0.14
CA VAL A 65 -8.49 -6.18 1.04
C VAL A 65 -7.65 -7.23 1.77
N CYS A 66 -7.41 -7.02 3.04
CA CYS A 66 -6.61 -7.96 3.85
C CYS A 66 -7.48 -9.12 4.30
N VAL A 67 -7.05 -10.34 3.97
CA VAL A 67 -7.79 -11.57 4.28
C VAL A 67 -6.84 -12.58 4.91
N ASP A 68 -7.39 -13.59 5.58
CA ASP A 68 -6.60 -14.64 6.21
C ASP A 68 -6.05 -15.65 5.20
N GLY A 69 -6.75 -15.85 4.10
CA GLY A 69 -6.33 -16.79 3.06
C GLY A 69 -7.09 -16.55 1.77
N LEU A 70 -6.49 -16.95 0.66
CA LEU A 70 -7.08 -16.72 -0.66
C LEU A 70 -8.08 -17.79 -1.07
N ASP A 71 -8.01 -18.98 -0.46
CA ASP A 71 -8.91 -20.09 -0.80
C ASP A 71 -10.37 -19.72 -0.54
N ALA A 72 -10.64 -19.10 0.60
CA ALA A 72 -12.00 -18.67 0.94
C ALA A 72 -12.51 -17.60 -0.02
N VAL A 73 -11.64 -16.68 -0.43
CA VAL A 73 -11.99 -15.62 -1.36
C VAL A 73 -12.29 -16.20 -2.74
N SER A 74 -11.45 -17.14 -3.20
CA SER A 74 -11.63 -17.72 -4.52
C SER A 74 -12.98 -18.43 -4.66
N ALA A 75 -13.48 -19.01 -3.57
CA ALA A 75 -14.79 -19.65 -3.56
C ALA A 75 -15.94 -18.66 -3.72
N LEU A 76 -15.71 -17.39 -3.38
CA LEU A 76 -16.75 -16.35 -3.43
C LEU A 76 -16.80 -15.59 -4.76
N LEU A 77 -15.78 -15.72 -5.60
CA LEU A 77 -15.64 -14.88 -6.79
C LEU A 77 -16.64 -15.19 -7.91
N GLY A 78 -17.34 -16.29 -7.82
CA GLY A 78 -18.27 -16.70 -8.88
C GLY A 78 -19.38 -15.70 -9.16
N ASP A 79 -19.78 -14.91 -8.18
CA ASP A 79 -20.81 -13.88 -8.34
C ASP A 79 -20.27 -12.45 -8.44
N PHE A 80 -18.94 -12.30 -8.56
CA PHE A 80 -18.32 -10.99 -8.78
C PHE A 80 -18.33 -10.68 -10.27
N GLY A 81 -19.21 -9.80 -10.67
CA GLY A 81 -19.44 -9.54 -12.10
C GLY A 81 -19.02 -8.17 -12.60
N LYS A 82 -18.61 -7.24 -11.71
CA LYS A 82 -18.28 -5.89 -12.13
C LYS A 82 -17.33 -5.23 -11.13
N GLY A 83 -16.30 -4.55 -11.65
CA GLY A 83 -15.37 -3.78 -10.85
C GLY A 83 -14.00 -4.44 -10.74
N ARG A 84 -13.18 -3.93 -9.84
CA ARG A 84 -11.83 -4.43 -9.58
C ARG A 84 -11.65 -4.61 -8.09
N LEU A 85 -11.11 -5.74 -7.71
CA LEU A 85 -10.74 -6.01 -6.31
C LEU A 85 -9.36 -6.62 -6.27
N ASN A 86 -8.61 -6.23 -5.25
CA ASN A 86 -7.33 -6.83 -4.92
C ASN A 86 -7.43 -7.42 -3.53
N PHE A 87 -6.79 -8.55 -3.31
CA PHE A 87 -6.75 -9.22 -2.01
C PHE A 87 -5.31 -9.53 -1.64
N ILE A 88 -5.01 -9.47 -0.36
CA ILE A 88 -3.69 -9.84 0.14
C ILE A 88 -3.87 -10.59 1.46
N THR A 89 -3.04 -11.62 1.68
CA THR A 89 -3.07 -12.38 2.91
C THR A 89 -2.23 -11.68 3.98
N THR A 90 -2.73 -11.71 5.22
CA THR A 90 -2.01 -11.15 6.37
C THR A 90 -2.09 -12.10 7.54
N GLY A 91 -0.98 -12.34 8.22
CA GLY A 91 -0.92 -13.06 9.48
C GLY A 91 -1.23 -14.56 9.44
N GLY A 92 -1.52 -15.12 8.27
CA GLY A 92 -1.85 -16.54 8.14
C GLY A 92 -0.63 -17.42 7.90
N PRO A 93 -0.83 -18.76 7.83
CA PRO A 93 0.27 -19.69 7.56
C PRO A 93 0.97 -19.42 6.23
N GLU A 94 0.23 -18.96 5.23
CA GLU A 94 0.79 -18.61 3.92
C GLU A 94 1.80 -17.47 4.07
N THR A 95 1.48 -16.50 4.93
CA THR A 95 2.35 -15.36 5.20
C THR A 95 3.70 -15.81 5.77
N LEU A 96 3.66 -16.77 6.70
CA LEU A 96 4.88 -17.28 7.33
C LEU A 96 5.73 -18.08 6.33
N ALA A 97 5.08 -18.81 5.43
CA ALA A 97 5.79 -19.64 4.44
C ALA A 97 6.47 -18.79 3.37
N GLU A 98 5.97 -17.59 3.12
CA GLU A 98 6.43 -16.70 2.05
C GLU A 98 7.37 -15.60 2.52
N GLN A 99 7.90 -15.71 3.74
CA GLN A 99 8.84 -14.71 4.24
C GLN A 99 10.13 -14.72 3.42
N VAL A 100 10.53 -13.55 2.95
CA VAL A 100 11.79 -13.36 2.25
C VAL A 100 12.73 -12.51 3.10
N PRO A 101 14.06 -12.72 3.00
CA PRO A 101 14.99 -11.89 3.74
C PRO A 101 14.88 -10.43 3.34
N VAL A 102 14.94 -9.53 4.34
CA VAL A 102 14.92 -8.09 4.09
C VAL A 102 16.36 -7.63 3.94
N GLU A 103 16.72 -7.23 2.72
CA GLU A 103 18.05 -6.75 2.43
C GLU A 103 18.16 -5.25 2.69
N SER A 104 19.31 -4.84 3.26
CA SER A 104 19.61 -3.43 3.43
C SER A 104 19.62 -2.74 2.06
N GLY A 105 18.99 -1.57 1.97
CA GLY A 105 18.90 -0.83 0.71
C GLY A 105 17.78 -1.28 -0.20
N SER A 106 16.96 -2.25 0.22
CA SER A 106 15.76 -2.64 -0.53
C SER A 106 14.57 -1.77 -0.14
N LEU A 107 13.57 -1.69 -1.02
CA LEU A 107 12.33 -0.98 -0.69
C LEU A 107 11.65 -1.64 0.50
N LEU A 108 11.68 -2.96 0.59
CA LEU A 108 11.08 -3.69 1.69
C LEU A 108 11.65 -3.25 3.04
N SER A 109 12.92 -2.85 3.10
CA SER A 109 13.56 -2.36 4.33
C SER A 109 12.98 -1.02 4.81
N ARG A 110 12.24 -0.31 3.96
CA ARG A 110 11.63 0.99 4.28
C ARG A 110 10.18 0.86 4.74
N ILE A 111 9.67 -0.35 4.82
CA ILE A 111 8.26 -0.62 5.12
C ILE A 111 8.17 -1.59 6.29
N SER A 112 7.24 -1.32 7.21
CA SER A 112 6.89 -2.24 8.29
C SER A 112 5.38 -2.43 8.33
N GLY A 113 4.92 -3.50 8.97
CA GLY A 113 3.49 -3.81 9.09
C GLY A 113 3.25 -5.30 9.09
N ASP A 114 1.98 -5.68 9.21
CA ASP A 114 1.56 -7.08 9.34
C ASP A 114 1.32 -7.78 8.00
N ALA A 115 1.32 -7.02 6.91
CA ALA A 115 1.04 -7.58 5.58
C ALA A 115 2.29 -8.27 5.02
N THR A 116 2.08 -9.33 4.25
CA THR A 116 3.17 -10.05 3.59
C THR A 116 3.53 -9.34 2.29
N LEU A 117 4.54 -8.49 2.35
CA LEU A 117 4.96 -7.72 1.18
C LEU A 117 6.18 -8.31 0.48
N GLY A 118 6.83 -9.31 1.11
CA GLY A 118 8.05 -9.91 0.54
C GLY A 118 7.92 -10.28 -0.92
N PRO A 119 6.94 -11.13 -1.29
CA PRO A 119 6.80 -11.54 -2.69
C PRO A 119 6.50 -10.39 -3.65
N LEU A 120 5.78 -9.36 -3.20
CA LEU A 120 5.45 -8.20 -4.04
C LEU A 120 6.64 -7.26 -4.24
N LEU A 121 7.52 -7.16 -3.26
CA LEU A 121 8.62 -6.20 -3.25
C LEU A 121 9.99 -6.83 -3.42
N GLN A 122 10.06 -8.13 -3.60
CA GLN A 122 11.30 -8.84 -3.79
C GLN A 122 12.05 -8.31 -5.02
N GLY A 123 13.34 -8.03 -4.85
CA GLY A 123 14.17 -7.55 -5.94
C GLY A 123 14.04 -6.07 -6.26
N ILE A 124 13.29 -5.31 -5.46
CA ILE A 124 13.17 -3.86 -5.65
C ILE A 124 14.17 -3.16 -4.74
N LYS A 125 15.14 -2.48 -5.35
CA LYS A 125 16.20 -1.75 -4.66
C LYS A 125 15.82 -0.27 -4.57
N THR A 126 16.55 0.47 -3.73
CA THR A 126 16.36 1.91 -3.58
C THR A 126 17.60 2.66 -4.04
N ALA A 127 17.39 3.87 -4.56
CA ALA A 127 18.46 4.80 -4.90
C ALA A 127 18.03 6.20 -4.47
N PRO A 128 18.97 7.07 -4.07
CA PRO A 128 18.61 8.40 -3.55
C PRO A 128 18.10 9.35 -4.63
N ASP A 129 18.46 9.12 -5.89
CA ASP A 129 18.04 9.98 -6.99
C ASP A 129 18.09 9.21 -8.31
N LEU A 130 17.62 9.84 -9.38
CA LEU A 130 17.57 9.21 -10.70
C LEU A 130 18.97 8.92 -11.23
N ALA A 131 19.92 9.81 -11.02
CA ALA A 131 21.29 9.61 -11.51
C ALA A 131 21.92 8.36 -10.90
N SER A 132 21.74 8.17 -9.58
CA SER A 132 22.21 6.98 -8.89
C SER A 132 21.50 5.73 -9.38
N ALA A 133 20.19 5.81 -9.58
CA ALA A 133 19.40 4.69 -10.09
C ALA A 133 19.87 4.28 -11.49
N MET A 134 20.12 5.24 -12.36
CA MET A 134 20.62 4.96 -13.70
C MET A 134 22.01 4.31 -13.68
N ALA A 135 22.87 4.74 -12.74
CA ALA A 135 24.18 4.14 -12.57
C ALA A 135 24.10 2.68 -12.09
N MET A 136 23.12 2.37 -11.25
CA MET A 136 22.90 1.02 -10.73
C MET A 136 22.22 0.08 -11.73
N ARG A 137 21.57 0.64 -12.73
CA ARG A 137 20.72 -0.10 -13.67
C ARG A 137 21.47 -1.26 -14.36
N GLY A 138 22.71 -1.03 -14.73
CA GLY A 138 23.52 -2.03 -15.43
C GLY A 138 23.81 -3.28 -14.60
N ASN A 139 23.70 -3.18 -13.29
CA ASN A 139 23.99 -4.29 -12.38
C ASN A 139 22.73 -5.06 -11.95
N LEU A 140 21.55 -4.69 -12.49
CA LEU A 140 20.33 -5.37 -12.15
C LEU A 140 20.26 -6.75 -12.79
N GLY A 141 19.85 -7.74 -12.00
CA GLY A 141 19.55 -9.07 -12.49
C GLY A 141 18.12 -9.17 -13.03
N PRO A 142 17.75 -10.34 -13.56
CA PRO A 142 16.40 -10.56 -14.04
C PRO A 142 15.37 -10.34 -12.92
N GLY A 143 14.33 -9.57 -13.23
CA GLY A 143 13.26 -9.29 -12.27
C GLY A 143 13.62 -8.24 -11.22
N GLU A 144 14.81 -7.70 -11.22
CA GLU A 144 15.20 -6.64 -10.29
C GLU A 144 14.86 -5.26 -10.82
N SER A 145 14.60 -4.33 -9.92
CA SER A 145 14.28 -2.94 -10.27
C SER A 145 14.76 -1.99 -9.16
N ILE A 146 14.68 -0.70 -9.44
CA ILE A 146 15.14 0.35 -8.53
C ILE A 146 14.08 1.44 -8.46
N VAL A 147 13.82 1.95 -7.25
CA VAL A 147 12.89 3.06 -7.05
C VAL A 147 13.59 4.19 -6.27
N THR A 148 13.23 5.43 -6.60
CA THR A 148 13.75 6.62 -5.91
C THR A 148 12.68 7.20 -4.98
N PRO A 149 13.08 8.04 -4.00
CA PRO A 149 12.10 8.67 -3.11
C PRO A 149 11.06 9.53 -3.85
N ASP A 150 11.43 10.06 -5.03
CA ASP A 150 10.52 10.87 -5.84
C ASP A 150 9.43 10.05 -6.53
N GLY A 151 9.49 8.73 -6.43
CA GLY A 151 8.52 7.86 -7.08
C GLY A 151 8.88 7.47 -8.51
N LEU A 152 10.14 7.63 -8.90
CA LEU A 152 10.64 7.10 -10.18
C LEU A 152 11.01 5.64 -9.98
N TRP A 153 10.51 4.77 -10.86
CA TRP A 153 10.72 3.32 -10.73
C TRP A 153 11.20 2.78 -12.07
N LEU A 154 12.35 2.12 -12.07
CA LEU A 154 12.97 1.66 -13.32
C LEU A 154 13.57 0.27 -13.20
N GLY A 155 13.57 -0.42 -14.32
CA GLY A 155 14.30 -1.67 -14.50
C GLY A 155 15.37 -1.49 -15.57
N LYS A 156 15.89 -2.60 -16.09
CA LYS A 156 16.92 -2.53 -17.13
C LYS A 156 16.43 -1.87 -18.41
N SER A 157 15.17 -2.09 -18.76
CA SER A 157 14.63 -1.69 -20.07
C SER A 157 13.39 -0.81 -19.98
N TRP A 158 13.03 -0.35 -18.79
CA TRP A 158 11.81 0.44 -18.62
C TRP A 158 11.98 1.45 -17.49
N LEU A 159 11.18 2.52 -17.57
CA LEU A 159 11.14 3.57 -16.55
C LEU A 159 9.67 4.00 -16.40
N ARG A 160 9.22 4.05 -15.15
CA ARG A 160 7.88 4.54 -14.83
C ARG A 160 7.98 5.83 -14.03
N VAL A 161 7.28 6.85 -14.50
CA VAL A 161 7.18 8.14 -13.81
C VAL A 161 5.72 8.35 -13.47
N ASN A 162 5.42 8.59 -12.22
CA ASN A 162 4.07 8.91 -11.79
C ASN A 162 4.10 10.21 -11.00
N LYS A 163 3.60 11.27 -11.60
CA LYS A 163 3.49 12.57 -10.96
C LYS A 163 2.05 13.05 -10.92
N ASP A 164 1.11 12.12 -11.06
CA ASP A 164 -0.30 12.44 -10.97
C ASP A 164 -0.66 12.86 -9.54
N LYS A 165 -1.52 13.84 -9.45
CA LYS A 165 -2.04 14.35 -8.19
C LYS A 165 -3.54 14.03 -8.09
N ASP A 166 -3.91 12.81 -8.46
CA ASP A 166 -5.30 12.37 -8.41
C ASP A 166 -5.69 11.97 -6.98
N ALA A 167 -6.91 11.44 -6.84
CA ALA A 167 -7.44 11.05 -5.53
C ALA A 167 -6.62 9.93 -4.87
N GLN A 168 -5.88 9.15 -5.66
CA GLN A 168 -5.04 8.06 -5.14
C GLN A 168 -3.68 8.54 -4.66
N ALA A 169 -3.26 9.74 -5.06
CA ALA A 169 -1.98 10.29 -4.60
C ALA A 169 -2.07 10.62 -3.12
N GLY A 170 -0.99 10.38 -2.40
CA GLY A 170 -0.90 10.73 -0.99
C GLY A 170 -1.56 9.75 -0.02
N ILE A 171 -1.90 8.54 -0.48
CA ILE A 171 -2.53 7.52 0.38
C ILE A 171 -1.69 7.24 1.62
N ILE A 172 -0.39 7.00 1.43
CA ILE A 172 0.50 6.65 2.55
C ILE A 172 0.62 7.83 3.53
N LYS A 173 0.83 9.02 2.98
CA LYS A 173 1.00 10.22 3.81
C LYS A 173 -0.28 10.54 4.59
N ARG A 174 -1.46 10.42 3.93
CA ARG A 174 -2.74 10.62 4.61
C ARG A 174 -2.96 9.60 5.72
N GLN A 175 -2.58 8.34 5.48
CA GLN A 175 -2.71 7.31 6.50
C GLN A 175 -1.87 7.64 7.74
N GLN A 176 -0.65 8.10 7.54
CA GLN A 176 0.23 8.52 8.63
C GLN A 176 -0.37 9.71 9.39
N GLU A 177 -0.93 10.67 8.65
CA GLU A 177 -1.56 11.84 9.26
C GLU A 177 -2.81 11.46 10.06
N LEU A 178 -3.62 10.53 9.54
CA LEU A 178 -4.81 10.04 10.25
C LEU A 178 -4.44 9.35 11.57
N VAL A 179 -3.40 8.52 11.57
CA VAL A 179 -2.92 7.88 12.79
C VAL A 179 -2.45 8.93 13.80
N SER A 180 -1.71 9.93 13.34
CA SER A 180 -1.23 11.02 14.19
C SER A 180 -2.38 11.83 14.79
N LEU A 181 -3.40 12.14 13.98
CA LEU A 181 -4.57 12.90 14.45
C LEU A 181 -5.40 12.11 15.45
N ALA A 182 -5.58 10.82 15.21
CA ALA A 182 -6.32 9.96 16.15
C ALA A 182 -5.64 9.93 17.53
N ASP A 183 -4.30 9.87 17.53
CA ASP A 183 -3.51 9.93 18.77
C ASP A 183 -3.68 11.28 19.47
N LYS A 184 -3.62 12.39 18.72
CA LYS A 184 -3.80 13.72 19.30
C LYS A 184 -5.20 13.91 19.88
N ILE A 185 -6.22 13.43 19.19
CA ILE A 185 -7.60 13.51 19.65
C ILE A 185 -7.78 12.68 20.92
N SER A 186 -7.21 11.49 20.98
CA SER A 186 -7.27 10.62 22.14
C SER A 186 -6.61 11.27 23.37
N ARG A 187 -5.45 11.90 23.17
CA ARG A 187 -4.76 12.62 24.24
C ARG A 187 -5.57 13.81 24.75
N ALA A 188 -6.16 14.58 23.84
CA ALA A 188 -6.99 15.71 24.21
C ALA A 188 -8.23 15.30 24.99
N ALA A 189 -8.83 14.16 24.61
CA ALA A 189 -10.00 13.62 25.32
C ALA A 189 -9.64 13.05 26.70
N GLY A 190 -8.39 12.62 26.90
CA GLY A 190 -7.92 12.06 28.16
C GLY A 190 -7.54 13.12 29.20
N ASP A 191 -7.44 14.36 28.79
CA ASP A 191 -7.16 15.47 29.67
C ASP A 191 -8.47 16.05 30.23
#